data_6fc73364f316f858388ce61be3a3a2d3
#
_entry.id   6fc73364f316f858388ce61be3a3a2d3
#
_cell.length_a   1.000
_cell.length_b   1.000
_cell.length_c   1.000
_cell.angle_alpha   90.00
_cell.angle_beta   90.00
_cell.angle_gamma   90.00
#
_symmetry.space_group_name_H-M   'P 1'
#
loop_
_entity.id
_entity.type
_entity.pdbx_description
1 polymer ?
#
loop_
_entity_poly.entity_id
_entity_poly.type
_entity_poly.pdbx_seq_one_letter_code
_entity_poly.pdbx_strand_id
1 'polypeptide(L)'
;MPNIYELSQEVYQLEKFEQIVSGKNIQIERIISTGQTTNPREWYDQELDEWVILLQGEADLAYGDDTRIKLKAGDYLLIPAHTKHRVEYTSIEPVCIWLAVHGQLFH
;
A
#
# COMPACT_ATOMS: atom_id res chain seq x y z
N MET A 1 8.81 13.74 17.85
CA MET A 1 8.66 12.28 17.60
C MET A 1 7.93 12.06 16.30
N PRO A 2 8.43 11.22 15.41
CA PRO A 2 7.71 10.91 14.18
C PRO A 2 6.34 10.26 14.48
N ASN A 3 5.36 10.58 13.66
CA ASN A 3 4.02 10.04 13.79
C ASN A 3 3.53 9.58 12.44
N ILE A 4 2.96 8.37 12.38
CA ILE A 4 2.55 7.75 11.10
C ILE A 4 1.46 8.54 10.38
N TYR A 5 0.66 9.31 11.12
CA TYR A 5 -0.42 10.11 10.55
C TYR A 5 0.00 11.52 10.17
N GLU A 6 1.23 11.93 10.50
CA GLU A 6 1.70 13.27 10.21
C GLU A 6 2.09 13.38 8.74
N LEU A 7 1.45 14.30 8.03
CA LEU A 7 1.66 14.51 6.60
C LEU A 7 2.28 15.88 6.35
N SER A 8 3.14 15.97 5.34
CA SER A 8 3.60 17.28 4.87
C SER A 8 2.43 17.95 4.14
N GLN A 9 2.54 19.28 3.97
CA GLN A 9 1.53 20.04 3.23
C GLN A 9 1.73 20.00 1.71
N GLU A 10 2.68 19.19 1.26
CA GLU A 10 2.94 19.03 -0.17
C GLU A 10 1.77 18.32 -0.85
N VAL A 11 1.49 18.75 -2.09
CA VAL A 11 0.55 18.05 -2.95
C VAL A 11 1.35 17.07 -3.79
N TYR A 12 1.04 15.78 -3.67
CA TYR A 12 1.75 14.75 -4.42
C TYR A 12 1.01 14.43 -5.71
N GLN A 13 1.69 14.56 -6.85
CA GLN A 13 1.15 14.13 -8.13
C GLN A 13 1.24 12.63 -8.30
N LEU A 14 2.22 12.01 -7.66
CA LEU A 14 2.43 10.58 -7.66
C LEU A 14 2.29 10.05 -6.23
N GLU A 15 2.01 8.76 -6.13
CA GLU A 15 2.00 8.07 -4.85
C GLU A 15 3.38 8.20 -4.20
N LYS A 16 3.41 8.47 -2.91
CA LYS A 16 4.66 8.68 -2.18
C LYS A 16 4.99 7.47 -1.33
N PHE A 17 6.22 6.97 -1.51
CA PHE A 17 6.76 5.85 -0.74
C PHE A 17 7.87 6.36 0.17
N GLU A 18 7.71 6.16 1.48
CA GLU A 18 8.68 6.63 2.47
C GLU A 18 9.20 5.44 3.27
N GLN A 19 10.52 5.18 3.18
CA GLN A 19 11.14 4.11 3.96
C GLN A 19 11.22 4.51 5.43
N ILE A 20 10.60 3.72 6.29
CA ILE A 20 10.68 3.90 7.73
C ILE A 20 11.82 3.07 8.28
N VAL A 21 11.90 1.81 7.88
CA VAL A 21 12.98 0.90 8.25
C VAL A 21 13.41 0.15 7.00
N SER A 22 14.71 0.18 6.72
CA SER A 22 15.31 -0.58 5.63
C SER A 22 16.28 -1.57 6.24
N GLY A 23 15.79 -2.75 6.56
CA GLY A 23 16.59 -3.82 7.13
C GLY A 23 17.18 -4.72 6.07
N LYS A 24 17.92 -5.74 6.50
CA LYS A 24 18.61 -6.65 5.60
C LYS A 24 17.64 -7.50 4.76
N ASN A 25 16.58 -7.99 5.39
CA ASN A 25 15.59 -8.86 4.74
C ASN A 25 14.16 -8.38 4.99
N ILE A 26 14.01 -7.13 5.43
CA ILE A 26 12.71 -6.56 5.74
C ILE A 26 12.73 -5.07 5.46
N GLN A 27 11.62 -4.58 4.93
CA GLN A 27 11.42 -3.15 4.69
C GLN A 27 10.07 -2.75 5.26
N ILE A 28 10.05 -1.64 5.96
CA ILE A 28 8.81 -1.05 6.46
C ILE A 28 8.70 0.33 5.86
N GLU A 29 7.58 0.59 5.19
CA GLU A 29 7.39 1.86 4.52
C GLU A 29 5.99 2.42 4.77
N ARG A 30 5.90 3.73 4.74
CA ARG A 30 4.63 4.44 4.71
C ARG A 30 4.35 4.83 3.26
N ILE A 31 3.14 4.54 2.80
CA ILE A 31 2.70 4.90 1.46
C ILE A 31 1.57 5.91 1.60
N ILE A 32 1.66 7.00 0.85
CA ILE A 32 0.62 8.03 0.82
C ILE A 32 0.05 8.06 -0.59
N SER A 33 -1.25 7.81 -0.69
CA SER A 33 -1.98 7.86 -1.95
C SER A 33 -2.98 9.01 -1.90
N THR A 34 -2.99 9.82 -2.94
CA THR A 34 -3.88 10.97 -3.07
C THR A 34 -4.70 10.84 -4.34
N GLY A 35 -5.43 9.72 -4.45
CA GLY A 35 -6.25 9.42 -5.60
C GLY A 35 -5.57 8.61 -6.69
N GLN A 36 -4.28 8.31 -6.55
CA GLN A 36 -3.55 7.56 -7.58
C GLN A 36 -3.99 6.10 -7.59
N THR A 37 -3.90 5.51 -8.76
CA THR A 37 -4.17 4.10 -8.98
C THR A 37 -3.05 3.48 -9.79
N THR A 38 -2.94 2.16 -9.75
CA THR A 38 -2.01 1.45 -10.62
C THR A 38 -2.46 1.63 -12.07
N ASN A 39 -1.51 1.78 -12.99
CA ASN A 39 -1.80 1.84 -14.41
C ASN A 39 -2.64 0.62 -14.81
N PRO A 40 -3.75 0.79 -15.58
CA PRO A 40 -4.66 -0.32 -15.91
C PRO A 40 -4.01 -1.52 -16.59
N ARG A 41 -2.86 -1.35 -17.21
CA ARG A 41 -2.14 -2.43 -17.89
C ARG A 41 -1.05 -3.05 -17.05
N GLU A 42 -0.86 -2.58 -15.83
CA GLU A 42 0.22 -3.03 -14.96
C GLU A 42 -0.32 -3.78 -13.76
N TRP A 43 0.49 -4.71 -13.29
CA TRP A 43 0.23 -5.48 -12.08
C TRP A 43 1.49 -5.46 -11.22
N TYR A 44 1.30 -5.37 -9.92
CA TYR A 44 2.38 -5.67 -8.99
C TYR A 44 2.57 -7.18 -8.91
N ASP A 45 3.81 -7.61 -9.03
CA ASP A 45 4.22 -9.02 -8.92
C ASP A 45 5.57 -8.98 -8.23
N GLN A 46 5.57 -9.12 -6.91
CA GLN A 46 6.72 -8.84 -6.08
C GLN A 46 7.39 -10.13 -5.62
N GLU A 47 8.71 -10.07 -5.43
CA GLU A 47 9.50 -11.21 -4.96
C GLU A 47 9.35 -11.46 -3.47
N LEU A 48 8.95 -10.45 -2.70
CA LEU A 48 8.75 -10.54 -1.26
C LEU A 48 7.26 -10.55 -0.93
N ASP A 49 6.93 -11.12 0.21
CA ASP A 49 5.59 -10.99 0.76
C ASP A 49 5.37 -9.57 1.25
N GLU A 50 4.12 -9.12 1.20
CA GLU A 50 3.74 -7.81 1.68
C GLU A 50 2.58 -7.95 2.66
N TRP A 51 2.78 -7.47 3.89
CA TRP A 51 1.67 -7.24 4.81
C TRP A 51 1.37 -5.75 4.79
N VAL A 52 0.12 -5.39 4.56
CA VAL A 52 -0.25 -3.98 4.44
C VAL A 52 -1.51 -3.70 5.23
N ILE A 53 -1.53 -2.55 5.90
CA ILE A 53 -2.70 -2.02 6.58
C ILE A 53 -3.01 -0.62 6.04
N LEU A 54 -4.29 -0.38 5.76
CA LEU A 54 -4.77 0.95 5.43
C LEU A 54 -5.08 1.66 6.74
N LEU A 55 -4.30 2.67 7.09
CA LEU A 55 -4.47 3.41 8.34
C LEU A 55 -5.47 4.53 8.23
N GLN A 56 -5.64 5.08 7.03
CA GLN A 56 -6.55 6.19 6.77
C GLN A 56 -7.01 6.13 5.32
N GLY A 57 -8.26 6.50 5.08
CA GLY A 57 -8.82 6.55 3.73
C GLY A 57 -9.60 5.30 3.36
N GLU A 58 -9.91 5.19 2.08
CA GLU A 58 -10.58 4.04 1.48
C GLU A 58 -9.87 3.68 0.18
N ALA A 59 -9.81 2.39 -0.12
CA ALA A 59 -9.13 1.91 -1.30
C ALA A 59 -9.75 0.61 -1.82
N ASP A 60 -9.60 0.37 -3.11
CA ASP A 60 -9.99 -0.89 -3.74
C ASP A 60 -8.75 -1.53 -4.34
N LEU A 61 -8.58 -2.82 -4.10
CA LEU A 61 -7.56 -3.66 -4.71
C LEU A 61 -8.19 -4.69 -5.62
N ALA A 62 -7.46 -5.09 -6.64
CA ALA A 62 -7.84 -6.21 -7.49
C ALA A 62 -6.68 -7.20 -7.59
N TYR A 63 -7.01 -8.48 -7.60
CA TYR A 63 -6.06 -9.56 -7.86
C TYR A 63 -6.13 -10.00 -9.32
N GLY A 64 -5.11 -10.72 -9.76
CA GLY A 64 -5.03 -11.20 -11.13
C GLY A 64 -6.13 -12.16 -11.55
N ASP A 65 -6.85 -12.75 -10.59
CA ASP A 65 -8.00 -13.62 -10.82
C ASP A 65 -9.33 -12.88 -10.84
N ASP A 66 -9.29 -11.55 -10.96
CA ASP A 66 -10.43 -10.63 -10.93
C ASP A 66 -11.14 -10.50 -9.58
N THR A 67 -10.58 -11.07 -8.51
CA THR A 67 -11.08 -10.84 -7.15
C THR A 67 -10.82 -9.40 -6.77
N ARG A 68 -11.83 -8.72 -6.22
CA ARG A 68 -11.74 -7.34 -5.78
C ARG A 68 -11.98 -7.24 -4.28
N ILE A 69 -11.23 -6.36 -3.64
CA ILE A 69 -11.31 -6.15 -2.19
C ILE A 69 -11.43 -4.67 -1.94
N LYS A 70 -12.45 -4.30 -1.14
CA LYS A 70 -12.60 -2.92 -0.65
C LYS A 70 -11.99 -2.84 0.73
N LEU A 71 -11.14 -1.83 0.93
CA LEU A 71 -10.48 -1.58 2.20
C LEU A 71 -10.95 -0.27 2.80
N LYS A 72 -11.18 -0.29 4.09
CA LYS A 72 -11.40 0.92 4.89
C LYS A 72 -10.34 1.02 5.97
N ALA A 73 -10.24 2.15 6.62
CA ALA A 73 -9.25 2.38 7.67
C ALA A 73 -9.27 1.27 8.72
N GLY A 74 -8.12 0.68 8.99
CA GLY A 74 -7.94 -0.42 9.91
C GLY A 74 -7.92 -1.79 9.25
N ASP A 75 -8.33 -1.92 8.00
CA ASP A 75 -8.28 -3.19 7.28
C ASP A 75 -6.85 -3.52 6.87
N TYR A 76 -6.47 -4.78 7.02
CA TYR A 76 -5.13 -5.24 6.64
C TYR A 76 -5.21 -6.59 5.93
N LEU A 77 -4.17 -6.88 5.17
CA LEU A 77 -4.09 -8.16 4.47
C LEU A 77 -2.64 -8.53 4.20
N LEU A 78 -2.43 -9.82 3.97
CA LEU A 78 -1.14 -10.35 3.55
C LEU A 78 -1.24 -10.69 2.07
N ILE A 79 -0.31 -10.14 1.29
CA ILE A 79 -0.18 -10.41 -0.14
C ILE A 79 1.06 -11.27 -0.31
N PRO A 80 0.92 -12.56 -0.58
CA PRO A 80 2.09 -13.43 -0.77
C PRO A 80 2.91 -13.00 -1.99
N ALA A 81 4.20 -13.36 -1.96
CA ALA A 81 5.08 -13.13 -3.10
C ALA A 81 4.45 -13.69 -4.38
N HIS A 82 4.69 -13.00 -5.49
CA HIS A 82 4.22 -13.38 -6.82
C HIS A 82 2.71 -13.48 -6.98
N THR A 83 1.96 -12.81 -6.09
CA THR A 83 0.52 -12.66 -6.24
C THR A 83 0.25 -11.36 -6.97
N LYS A 84 -0.24 -11.47 -8.21
CA LYS A 84 -0.56 -10.28 -9.02
C LYS A 84 -1.69 -9.50 -8.39
N HIS A 85 -1.45 -8.22 -8.17
CA HIS A 85 -2.44 -7.32 -7.59
C HIS A 85 -2.20 -5.90 -8.08
N ARG A 86 -3.22 -5.07 -7.92
CA ARG A 86 -3.12 -3.65 -8.25
C ARG A 86 -4.13 -2.83 -7.46
N VAL A 87 -3.87 -1.54 -7.36
CA VAL A 87 -4.75 -0.57 -6.69
C VAL A 87 -5.67 0.02 -7.74
N GLU A 88 -6.98 -0.14 -7.55
CA GLU A 88 -8.00 0.32 -8.49
C GLU A 88 -8.60 1.66 -8.07
N TYR A 89 -8.54 1.99 -6.78
CA TYR A 89 -9.10 3.22 -6.24
C TYR A 89 -8.38 3.60 -4.95
N THR A 90 -8.11 4.88 -4.78
CA THR A 90 -7.68 5.47 -3.50
C THR A 90 -8.43 6.77 -3.29
N SER A 91 -8.85 7.00 -2.04
CA SER A 91 -9.58 8.23 -1.70
C SER A 91 -8.66 9.44 -1.66
N ILE A 92 -9.26 10.64 -1.82
CA ILE A 92 -8.56 11.92 -1.73
C ILE A 92 -8.92 12.63 -0.43
N GLU A 93 -10.15 12.46 0.05
CA GLU A 93 -10.64 13.05 1.30
C GLU A 93 -11.30 11.97 2.16
N PRO A 94 -10.55 11.48 3.16
CA PRO A 94 -9.15 11.75 3.43
C PRO A 94 -8.23 11.03 2.45
N VAL A 95 -6.99 11.49 2.36
CA VAL A 95 -5.96 10.79 1.59
C VAL A 95 -5.67 9.45 2.25
N CYS A 96 -5.17 8.50 1.47
CA CYS A 96 -4.82 7.18 1.99
C CYS A 96 -3.44 7.18 2.62
N ILE A 97 -3.35 6.62 3.82
CA ILE A 97 -2.09 6.34 4.49
C ILE A 97 -2.01 4.85 4.70
N TRP A 98 -0.96 4.24 4.15
CA TRP A 98 -0.71 2.81 4.26
C TRP A 98 0.56 2.56 5.04
N LEU A 99 0.59 1.47 5.79
CA LEU A 99 1.81 0.94 6.36
C LEU A 99 2.03 -0.43 5.71
N ALA A 100 3.17 -0.58 5.06
CA ALA A 100 3.51 -1.81 4.35
C ALA A 100 4.79 -2.41 4.90
N VAL A 101 4.77 -3.72 5.13
CA VAL A 101 5.93 -4.50 5.56
C VAL A 101 6.23 -5.51 4.47
N HIS A 102 7.42 -5.40 3.88
CA HIS A 102 7.89 -6.32 2.85
C HIS A 102 8.97 -7.22 3.43
N GLY A 103 8.89 -8.50 3.16
CA GLY A 103 9.87 -9.45 3.66
C GLY A 103 9.44 -10.88 3.37
N GLN A 104 10.17 -11.83 3.94
CA GLN A 104 9.77 -13.22 3.94
C GLN A 104 8.94 -13.46 5.20
N LEU A 105 7.62 -13.33 5.08
CA LEU A 105 6.70 -13.19 6.21
C LEU A 105 6.03 -14.49 6.63
N PHE A 106 6.15 -15.54 5.82
CA PHE A 106 5.69 -16.87 6.20
C PHE A 106 6.50 -17.93 5.50
N HIS A 107 6.39 -19.15 5.97
CA HIS A 107 7.22 -20.28 5.52
C HIS A 107 6.52 -21.13 4.48
#